data_d994e8d44a650f8fdd6e784227db9913
#
_entry.id   d994e8d44a650f8fdd6e784227db9913
#
_cell.length_a   1.000
_cell.length_b   1.000
_cell.length_c   1.000
_cell.angle_alpha   90.00
_cell.angle_beta   90.00
_cell.angle_gamma   90.00
#
_symmetry.space_group_name_H-M   'P 1'
#
loop_
_entity.id
_entity.type
_entity.pdbx_description
1 polymer ?
#
loop_
_entity_poly.entity_id
_entity_poly.type
_entity_poly.pdbx_seq_one_letter_code
_entity_poly.pdbx_strand_id
1 'polypeptide(L)'
;MKPPHVSRITHYASRITFYILILLTIGWSPHPQEQEIAIIGQVTNGTPDGTVPLDLPVVLHTFSGMEETGVYTTTLTSDGSFHFDGLAPQEGDILTARVVYQDVMYASDFITLESEQREISLPVTIYETTQNPSTIQITQLHMFISSAGGRIQMGEYYLIGNTGGRAYTGIQDPEAERPVTLRFTLPQEAEGLEFDGPGLGERFLESEDGFSDTEPIAPGNATTEVFFSYHFPYREGMEVERAFDAPVASIVILLSDEGLEMEGEGITPGGSMDTQMGPALSYTAGPLAAGEPLVFRLVERTVEPVSGEAAGQGSGGTAIGLVALAAAVAASYWMYRSPAAGPIPARARSLAEQIAALDIDFEAGRVTERAYRKKRKSLKRQARASLKE
;
A
#
# COMPACT_ATOMS: atom_id res chain seq x y z
N MET A 1 -25.19 -1.11 -96.35
CA MET A 1 -25.99 -1.14 -95.10
C MET A 1 -25.05 -1.35 -93.99
N LYS A 2 -24.83 -0.38 -93.07
CA LYS A 2 -24.02 -0.45 -91.90
C LYS A 2 -24.92 -0.85 -90.71
N PRO A 3 -24.52 -1.79 -89.78
CA PRO A 3 -25.28 -2.05 -88.57
C PRO A 3 -24.95 -1.04 -87.46
N PRO A 4 -25.84 -0.80 -86.49
CA PRO A 4 -25.78 0.37 -85.61
C PRO A 4 -24.84 0.13 -84.37
N HIS A 5 -24.17 1.20 -84.01
CA HIS A 5 -23.37 1.30 -82.75
C HIS A 5 -24.26 1.36 -81.49
N VAL A 6 -24.52 0.25 -80.83
CA VAL A 6 -25.31 0.21 -79.59
C VAL A 6 -24.63 -0.58 -78.49
N SER A 7 -23.33 -0.85 -78.54
CA SER A 7 -22.72 -1.75 -77.53
C SER A 7 -21.69 -1.12 -76.58
N ARG A 8 -21.40 0.20 -76.60
CA ARG A 8 -20.33 0.75 -75.71
C ARG A 8 -20.82 1.55 -74.51
N ILE A 9 -22.09 2.00 -74.54
CA ILE A 9 -22.61 2.86 -73.44
C ILE A 9 -23.06 2.05 -72.24
N THR A 10 -23.51 0.80 -72.41
CA THR A 10 -23.98 -0.07 -71.30
C THR A 10 -22.85 -0.58 -70.36
N HIS A 11 -21.63 -0.73 -70.88
CA HIS A 11 -20.51 -1.21 -70.04
C HIS A 11 -19.93 -0.09 -69.12
N TYR A 12 -20.04 1.18 -69.49
CA TYR A 12 -19.59 2.28 -68.63
C TYR A 12 -20.60 2.58 -67.52
N ALA A 13 -21.88 2.51 -67.78
CA ALA A 13 -22.92 2.69 -66.76
C ALA A 13 -22.86 1.59 -65.68
N SER A 14 -22.62 0.33 -66.07
CA SER A 14 -22.49 -0.78 -65.12
C SER A 14 -21.23 -0.68 -64.21
N ARG A 15 -20.13 -0.15 -64.75
CA ARG A 15 -18.88 0.03 -63.96
C ARG A 15 -18.99 1.22 -62.99
N ILE A 16 -19.61 2.30 -63.38
CA ILE A 16 -19.82 3.47 -62.52
C ILE A 16 -20.79 3.13 -61.38
N THR A 17 -21.86 2.37 -61.63
CA THR A 17 -22.79 1.92 -60.59
C THR A 17 -22.12 0.98 -59.62
N PHE A 18 -21.21 0.11 -60.07
CA PHE A 18 -20.45 -0.79 -59.19
C PHE A 18 -19.45 -0.06 -58.29
N TYR A 19 -18.76 0.98 -58.77
CA TYR A 19 -17.88 1.81 -57.96
C TYR A 19 -18.63 2.72 -56.98
N ILE A 20 -19.81 3.22 -57.32
CA ILE A 20 -20.66 3.97 -56.41
C ILE A 20 -21.21 3.08 -55.30
N LEU A 21 -21.54 1.81 -55.59
CA LEU A 21 -21.98 0.84 -54.58
C LEU A 21 -20.86 0.45 -53.61
N ILE A 22 -19.61 0.33 -54.10
CA ILE A 22 -18.43 0.05 -53.26
C ILE A 22 -18.09 1.28 -52.39
N LEU A 23 -18.21 2.49 -52.87
CA LEU A 23 -17.99 3.71 -52.09
C LEU A 23 -19.05 3.93 -51.00
N LEU A 24 -20.27 3.46 -51.18
CA LEU A 24 -21.33 3.53 -50.17
C LEU A 24 -21.17 2.47 -49.05
N THR A 25 -20.43 1.39 -49.30
CA THR A 25 -20.16 0.36 -48.27
C THR A 25 -18.91 0.66 -47.41
N ILE A 26 -18.04 1.58 -47.82
CA ILE A 26 -16.82 1.95 -47.06
C ILE A 26 -17.12 3.05 -46.03
N GLY A 27 -18.31 3.68 -46.06
CA GLY A 27 -18.64 4.82 -45.18
C GLY A 27 -19.27 4.50 -43.82
N TRP A 28 -19.52 3.25 -43.48
CA TRP A 28 -20.09 2.87 -42.21
C TRP A 28 -19.14 1.91 -41.45
N SER A 29 -17.99 2.41 -41.07
CA SER A 29 -17.33 1.86 -39.91
C SER A 29 -18.18 2.27 -38.72
N PRO A 30 -18.77 1.35 -37.96
CA PRO A 30 -19.33 1.71 -36.66
C PRO A 30 -18.18 2.32 -35.88
N HIS A 31 -18.28 3.59 -35.52
CA HIS A 31 -17.44 4.15 -34.47
C HIS A 31 -17.67 3.23 -33.28
N PRO A 32 -16.62 2.72 -32.61
CA PRO A 32 -16.81 2.11 -31.31
C PRO A 32 -17.59 3.14 -30.49
N GLN A 33 -18.83 2.83 -30.14
CA GLN A 33 -19.55 3.63 -29.14
C GLN A 33 -18.69 3.51 -27.89
N GLU A 34 -18.08 4.62 -27.50
CA GLU A 34 -17.52 4.73 -26.16
C GLU A 34 -18.65 4.37 -25.21
N GLN A 35 -18.47 3.27 -24.53
CA GLN A 35 -19.52 2.67 -23.72
C GLN A 35 -19.59 3.48 -22.43
N GLU A 36 -20.60 4.34 -22.32
CA GLU A 36 -20.86 5.09 -21.10
C GLU A 36 -21.06 4.11 -19.95
N ILE A 37 -20.32 4.33 -18.87
CA ILE A 37 -20.38 3.53 -17.65
C ILE A 37 -21.07 4.37 -16.58
N ALA A 38 -22.06 3.80 -15.92
CA ALA A 38 -22.70 4.43 -14.79
C ALA A 38 -21.77 4.34 -13.56
N ILE A 39 -21.32 5.49 -13.07
CA ILE A 39 -20.55 5.58 -11.84
C ILE A 39 -21.46 6.14 -10.77
N ILE A 40 -21.80 5.33 -9.79
CA ILE A 40 -22.76 5.64 -8.73
C ILE A 40 -22.13 5.44 -7.36
N GLY A 41 -22.74 6.01 -6.33
CA GLY A 41 -22.36 5.77 -4.96
C GLY A 41 -23.34 6.37 -3.99
N GLN A 42 -23.08 6.12 -2.72
CA GLN A 42 -23.84 6.68 -1.61
C GLN A 42 -22.87 7.15 -0.52
N VAL A 43 -23.11 8.35 -0.01
CA VAL A 43 -22.45 8.84 1.19
C VAL A 43 -23.30 8.46 2.40
N THR A 44 -22.67 7.80 3.36
CA THR A 44 -23.30 7.45 4.64
C THR A 44 -22.53 8.03 5.80
N ASN A 45 -23.18 8.36 6.91
CA ASN A 45 -22.48 8.76 8.14
C ASN A 45 -22.36 7.54 9.06
N GLY A 46 -21.12 7.08 9.31
CA GLY A 46 -20.84 5.94 10.16
C GLY A 46 -20.87 6.25 11.66
N THR A 47 -20.96 7.53 12.05
CA THR A 47 -21.16 7.92 13.46
C THR A 47 -22.58 7.60 13.88
N PRO A 48 -22.81 6.94 15.04
CA PRO A 48 -24.14 6.75 15.58
C PRO A 48 -24.91 8.07 15.67
N ASP A 49 -26.15 8.10 15.14
CA ASP A 49 -27.01 9.28 15.04
C ASP A 49 -26.45 10.44 14.17
N GLY A 50 -25.36 10.20 13.44
CA GLY A 50 -24.80 11.16 12.48
C GLY A 50 -25.70 11.35 11.26
N THR A 51 -25.64 12.54 10.67
CA THR A 51 -26.40 12.88 9.45
C THR A 51 -25.45 13.20 8.31
N VAL A 52 -25.94 13.04 7.08
CA VAL A 52 -25.19 13.42 5.87
C VAL A 52 -25.68 14.78 5.38
N PRO A 53 -24.83 15.82 5.37
CA PRO A 53 -25.19 17.08 4.70
C PRO A 53 -25.34 16.87 3.20
N LEU A 54 -26.46 17.34 2.63
CA LEU A 54 -26.81 17.10 1.22
C LEU A 54 -26.10 18.05 0.23
N ASP A 55 -25.36 19.04 0.73
CA ASP A 55 -24.59 19.98 -0.06
C ASP A 55 -23.11 19.60 -0.20
N LEU A 56 -22.73 18.41 0.28
CA LEU A 56 -21.35 17.93 0.16
C LEU A 56 -20.99 17.66 -1.31
N PRO A 57 -19.90 18.23 -1.80
CA PRO A 57 -19.34 17.87 -3.08
C PRO A 57 -18.71 16.48 -3.01
N VAL A 58 -18.95 15.69 -4.05
CA VAL A 58 -18.27 14.42 -4.28
C VAL A 58 -17.34 14.58 -5.48
N VAL A 59 -16.07 14.26 -5.30
CA VAL A 59 -15.05 14.36 -6.32
C VAL A 59 -14.62 12.96 -6.74
N LEU A 60 -14.82 12.63 -8.02
CA LEU A 60 -14.32 11.41 -8.63
C LEU A 60 -12.93 11.65 -9.21
N HIS A 61 -11.99 10.81 -8.87
CA HIS A 61 -10.66 10.74 -9.47
C HIS A 61 -10.54 9.48 -10.31
N THR A 62 -10.00 9.63 -11.51
CA THR A 62 -9.71 8.52 -12.41
C THR A 62 -8.22 8.47 -12.71
N PHE A 63 -7.64 7.27 -12.76
CA PHE A 63 -6.21 7.05 -12.99
C PHE A 63 -6.02 5.98 -14.05
N SER A 64 -4.99 6.15 -14.89
CA SER A 64 -4.48 5.10 -15.76
C SER A 64 -3.09 4.69 -15.27
N GLY A 65 -2.99 3.53 -14.64
CA GLY A 65 -1.82 3.18 -13.83
C GLY A 65 -1.65 4.12 -12.64
N MET A 66 -0.57 4.93 -12.64
CA MET A 66 -0.30 5.93 -11.58
C MET A 66 -0.58 7.38 -12.03
N GLU A 67 -1.01 7.61 -13.26
CA GLU A 67 -1.28 8.93 -13.80
C GLU A 67 -2.76 9.30 -13.61
N GLU A 68 -3.05 10.46 -12.99
CA GLU A 68 -4.41 10.98 -12.87
C GLU A 68 -4.89 11.47 -14.23
N THR A 69 -5.95 10.85 -14.75
CA THR A 69 -6.50 11.11 -16.09
C THR A 69 -7.73 12.00 -16.06
N GLY A 70 -8.40 12.15 -14.90
CA GLY A 70 -9.55 13.03 -14.78
C GLY A 70 -10.00 13.28 -13.35
N VAL A 71 -10.59 14.46 -13.16
CA VAL A 71 -11.22 14.89 -11.90
C VAL A 71 -12.59 15.43 -12.22
N TYR A 72 -13.64 14.86 -11.64
CA TYR A 72 -15.03 15.22 -11.90
C TYR A 72 -15.73 15.49 -10.58
N THR A 73 -16.67 16.42 -10.55
CA THR A 73 -17.39 16.81 -9.33
C THR A 73 -18.88 16.70 -9.56
N THR A 74 -19.58 16.13 -8.57
CA THR A 74 -21.04 16.11 -8.48
C THR A 74 -21.48 16.47 -7.06
N THR A 75 -22.78 16.55 -6.83
CA THR A 75 -23.38 16.79 -5.51
C THR A 75 -24.33 15.66 -5.15
N LEU A 76 -24.61 15.51 -3.85
CA LEU A 76 -25.52 14.50 -3.35
C LEU A 76 -26.97 14.79 -3.74
N THR A 77 -27.72 13.76 -4.00
CA THR A 77 -29.19 13.79 -4.06
C THR A 77 -29.80 13.78 -2.68
N SER A 78 -31.11 13.97 -2.56
CA SER A 78 -31.81 14.07 -1.27
C SER A 78 -31.74 12.81 -0.38
N ASP A 79 -31.36 11.67 -0.93
CA ASP A 79 -31.17 10.40 -0.22
C ASP A 79 -29.69 10.09 0.09
N GLY A 80 -28.76 11.03 -0.24
CA GLY A 80 -27.34 10.86 -0.03
C GLY A 80 -26.63 10.08 -1.15
N SER A 81 -27.32 9.74 -2.23
CA SER A 81 -26.68 9.11 -3.38
C SER A 81 -26.03 10.15 -4.30
N PHE A 82 -25.10 9.70 -5.14
CA PHE A 82 -24.48 10.49 -6.18
C PHE A 82 -24.26 9.66 -7.46
N HIS A 83 -24.16 10.33 -8.56
CA HIS A 83 -23.85 9.71 -9.85
C HIS A 83 -23.00 10.64 -10.71
N PHE A 84 -22.22 10.05 -11.61
CA PHE A 84 -21.48 10.74 -12.64
C PHE A 84 -21.93 10.18 -13.99
N ASP A 85 -22.37 11.07 -14.88
CA ASP A 85 -22.86 10.75 -16.21
C ASP A 85 -21.85 11.16 -17.28
N GLY A 86 -21.95 10.51 -18.46
CA GLY A 86 -21.18 10.91 -19.64
C GLY A 86 -19.68 10.63 -19.54
N LEU A 87 -19.26 9.74 -18.63
CA LEU A 87 -17.88 9.33 -18.49
C LEU A 87 -17.65 8.01 -19.25
N ALA A 88 -16.51 7.94 -19.93
CA ALA A 88 -16.09 6.75 -20.67
C ALA A 88 -14.67 6.33 -20.23
N PRO A 89 -14.48 5.91 -18.95
CA PRO A 89 -13.22 5.38 -18.51
C PRO A 89 -12.89 4.09 -19.28
N GLN A 90 -11.61 3.79 -19.40
CA GLN A 90 -11.13 2.64 -20.17
C GLN A 90 -10.91 1.43 -19.24
N GLU A 91 -10.92 0.24 -19.82
CA GLU A 91 -10.52 -0.98 -19.10
C GLU A 91 -9.13 -0.81 -18.48
N GLY A 92 -9.02 -1.16 -17.21
CA GLY A 92 -7.79 -0.99 -16.42
C GLY A 92 -7.66 0.37 -15.72
N ASP A 93 -8.55 1.34 -16.00
CA ASP A 93 -8.59 2.58 -15.22
C ASP A 93 -9.02 2.31 -13.78
N ILE A 94 -8.43 3.05 -12.86
CA ILE A 94 -8.71 2.98 -11.42
C ILE A 94 -9.53 4.20 -11.04
N LEU A 95 -10.62 3.97 -10.30
CA LEU A 95 -11.55 5.02 -9.88
C LEU A 95 -11.67 5.05 -8.36
N THR A 96 -11.79 6.26 -7.79
CA THR A 96 -12.12 6.48 -6.38
C THR A 96 -12.94 7.77 -6.23
N ALA A 97 -13.95 7.74 -5.37
CA ALA A 97 -14.72 8.94 -5.01
C ALA A 97 -14.21 9.50 -3.67
N ARG A 98 -14.13 10.83 -3.57
CA ARG A 98 -13.68 11.53 -2.37
C ARG A 98 -14.69 12.56 -1.91
N VAL A 99 -14.80 12.70 -0.59
CA VAL A 99 -15.67 13.68 0.09
C VAL A 99 -14.87 14.31 1.23
N VAL A 100 -14.93 15.64 1.37
CA VAL A 100 -14.39 16.33 2.54
C VAL A 100 -15.54 16.69 3.47
N TYR A 101 -15.45 16.24 4.70
CA TYR A 101 -16.44 16.53 5.76
C TYR A 101 -15.75 16.88 7.06
N GLN A 102 -16.07 18.06 7.63
CA GLN A 102 -15.43 18.61 8.84
C GLN A 102 -13.88 18.60 8.76
N ASP A 103 -13.35 19.06 7.62
CA ASP A 103 -11.92 19.12 7.30
C ASP A 103 -11.21 17.75 7.23
N VAL A 104 -11.97 16.64 7.23
CA VAL A 104 -11.45 15.28 7.04
C VAL A 104 -11.82 14.80 5.65
N MET A 105 -10.83 14.25 4.92
CA MET A 105 -11.05 13.64 3.62
C MET A 105 -11.41 12.16 3.79
N TYR A 106 -12.53 11.76 3.21
CA TYR A 106 -12.97 10.37 3.12
C TYR A 106 -12.99 9.91 1.68
N ALA A 107 -12.67 8.65 1.44
CA ALA A 107 -12.64 8.06 0.11
C ALA A 107 -13.37 6.72 0.07
N SER A 108 -13.87 6.38 -1.11
CA SER A 108 -14.26 5.01 -1.43
C SER A 108 -13.02 4.13 -1.60
N ASP A 109 -13.20 2.81 -1.69
CA ASP A 109 -12.18 1.92 -2.19
C ASP A 109 -11.76 2.31 -3.61
N PHE A 110 -10.53 1.94 -3.98
CA PHE A 110 -10.06 2.01 -5.36
C PHE A 110 -10.65 0.84 -6.15
N ILE A 111 -11.41 1.14 -7.19
CA ILE A 111 -12.00 0.12 -8.07
C ILE A 111 -11.30 0.18 -9.43
N THR A 112 -10.74 -0.94 -9.87
CA THR A 112 -10.23 -1.08 -11.24
C THR A 112 -11.37 -1.49 -12.16
N LEU A 113 -11.54 -0.77 -13.27
CA LEU A 113 -12.56 -1.07 -14.26
C LEU A 113 -12.20 -2.35 -15.02
N GLU A 114 -13.10 -3.34 -14.95
CA GLU A 114 -12.99 -4.59 -15.68
C GLU A 114 -13.72 -4.53 -17.03
N SER A 115 -13.32 -5.42 -17.95
CA SER A 115 -14.01 -5.61 -19.25
C SER A 115 -15.49 -5.90 -19.03
N GLU A 116 -16.34 -5.26 -19.85
CA GLU A 116 -17.81 -5.44 -19.86
C GLU A 116 -18.55 -4.89 -18.62
N GLN A 117 -17.87 -4.28 -17.66
CA GLN A 117 -18.52 -3.63 -16.53
C GLN A 117 -19.29 -2.39 -17.01
N ARG A 118 -20.55 -2.26 -16.59
CA ARG A 118 -21.46 -1.16 -17.01
C ARG A 118 -21.82 -0.23 -15.86
N GLU A 119 -21.54 -0.65 -14.64
CA GLU A 119 -21.83 0.10 -13.44
C GLU A 119 -20.71 -0.09 -12.44
N ILE A 120 -20.26 1.01 -11.81
CA ILE A 120 -19.28 1.04 -10.75
C ILE A 120 -19.92 1.69 -9.54
N SER A 121 -19.85 1.01 -8.38
CA SER A 121 -20.34 1.54 -7.11
C SER A 121 -19.17 1.98 -6.24
N LEU A 122 -19.17 3.26 -5.82
CA LEU A 122 -18.13 3.90 -5.01
C LEU A 122 -18.73 4.46 -3.71
N PRO A 123 -19.16 3.62 -2.74
CA PRO A 123 -19.72 4.11 -1.49
C PRO A 123 -18.65 4.82 -0.66
N VAL A 124 -19.03 5.92 0.01
CA VAL A 124 -18.14 6.68 0.91
C VAL A 124 -18.78 6.76 2.28
N THR A 125 -18.05 6.43 3.34
CA THR A 125 -18.48 6.61 4.71
C THR A 125 -17.77 7.78 5.35
N ILE A 126 -18.53 8.81 5.77
CA ILE A 126 -18.04 9.95 6.54
C ILE A 126 -18.28 9.75 8.03
N TYR A 127 -17.58 10.49 8.88
CA TYR A 127 -17.75 10.45 10.33
C TYR A 127 -17.74 11.85 10.93
N GLU A 128 -18.51 12.06 12.01
CA GLU A 128 -18.32 13.21 12.88
C GLU A 128 -16.93 13.20 13.50
N THR A 129 -16.41 14.37 13.87
CA THR A 129 -15.05 14.48 14.42
C THR A 129 -15.02 14.48 15.95
N THR A 130 -13.84 14.19 16.51
CA THR A 130 -13.54 14.26 17.95
C THR A 130 -12.07 14.62 18.18
N GLN A 131 -11.79 15.28 19.31
CA GLN A 131 -10.44 15.52 19.80
C GLN A 131 -10.06 14.59 20.97
N ASN A 132 -10.91 13.61 21.30
CA ASN A 132 -10.62 12.65 22.36
C ASN A 132 -9.77 11.49 21.84
N PRO A 133 -8.49 11.33 22.29
CA PRO A 133 -7.58 10.28 21.81
C PRO A 133 -7.85 8.90 22.39
N SER A 134 -8.79 8.74 23.33
CA SER A 134 -8.96 7.52 24.12
C SER A 134 -9.31 6.26 23.29
N THR A 135 -9.71 6.44 22.03
CA THR A 135 -10.06 5.34 21.11
C THR A 135 -8.95 5.03 20.11
N ILE A 136 -7.86 5.78 20.16
CA ILE A 136 -6.72 5.59 19.25
C ILE A 136 -5.78 4.54 19.83
N GLN A 137 -5.34 3.61 18.97
CA GLN A 137 -4.36 2.60 19.33
C GLN A 137 -3.45 2.25 18.15
N ILE A 138 -2.20 1.92 18.45
CA ILE A 138 -1.29 1.27 17.50
C ILE A 138 -1.65 -0.20 17.51
N THR A 139 -2.37 -0.66 16.50
CA THR A 139 -2.84 -2.06 16.41
C THR A 139 -1.67 -3.00 16.16
N GLN A 140 -0.67 -2.53 15.41
CA GLN A 140 0.57 -3.26 15.16
C GLN A 140 1.72 -2.29 14.87
N LEU A 141 2.89 -2.60 15.39
CA LEU A 141 4.16 -1.96 15.04
C LEU A 141 5.13 -3.02 14.52
N HIS A 142 5.68 -2.77 13.33
CA HIS A 142 6.79 -3.55 12.79
C HIS A 142 8.06 -2.72 12.83
N MET A 143 9.11 -3.25 13.44
CA MET A 143 10.43 -2.63 13.50
C MET A 143 11.42 -3.47 12.70
N PHE A 144 12.16 -2.83 11.82
CA PHE A 144 13.19 -3.43 10.97
C PHE A 144 14.54 -2.86 11.38
N ILE A 145 15.45 -3.71 11.82
CA ILE A 145 16.74 -3.28 12.37
C ILE A 145 17.85 -3.98 11.60
N SER A 146 18.82 -3.21 11.12
CA SER A 146 20.04 -3.71 10.52
C SER A 146 21.26 -2.93 11.01
N SER A 147 22.45 -3.52 10.91
CA SER A 147 23.71 -2.90 11.28
C SER A 147 24.62 -2.82 10.08
N ALA A 148 25.08 -1.62 9.74
CA ALA A 148 26.01 -1.41 8.64
C ALA A 148 26.97 -0.27 8.96
N GLY A 149 28.28 -0.52 8.80
CA GLY A 149 29.31 0.53 8.93
C GLY A 149 29.36 1.19 10.31
N GLY A 150 29.07 0.47 11.38
CA GLY A 150 29.04 1.00 12.76
C GLY A 150 27.81 1.85 13.08
N ARG A 151 26.74 1.72 12.30
CA ARG A 151 25.44 2.38 12.52
C ARG A 151 24.34 1.36 12.56
N ILE A 152 23.32 1.64 13.35
CA ILE A 152 22.03 0.94 13.29
C ILE A 152 21.13 1.71 12.33
N GLN A 153 20.55 0.99 11.38
CA GLN A 153 19.46 1.48 10.56
C GLN A 153 18.16 0.90 11.07
N MET A 154 17.17 1.73 11.30
CA MET A 154 15.88 1.36 11.84
C MET A 154 14.77 1.86 10.90
N GLY A 155 13.86 0.96 10.53
CA GLY A 155 12.60 1.26 9.90
C GLY A 155 11.45 0.93 10.83
N GLU A 156 10.44 1.76 10.90
CA GLU A 156 9.27 1.56 11.76
C GLU A 156 8.00 1.72 10.91
N TYR A 157 7.15 0.69 10.96
CA TYR A 157 5.87 0.67 10.25
C TYR A 157 4.73 0.50 11.26
N TYR A 158 3.91 1.51 11.36
CA TYR A 158 2.79 1.59 12.28
C TYR A 158 1.48 1.36 11.55
N LEU A 159 0.66 0.46 12.07
CA LEU A 159 -0.75 0.32 11.76
C LEU A 159 -1.55 0.91 12.90
N ILE A 160 -2.26 2.00 12.64
CA ILE A 160 -2.97 2.78 13.65
C ILE A 160 -4.46 2.62 13.40
N GLY A 161 -5.20 2.32 14.46
CA GLY A 161 -6.66 2.17 14.43
C GLY A 161 -7.35 3.13 15.37
N ASN A 162 -8.61 3.38 15.08
CA ASN A 162 -9.53 4.12 15.91
C ASN A 162 -10.75 3.24 16.21
N THR A 163 -10.88 2.81 17.44
CA THR A 163 -11.99 1.92 17.91
C THR A 163 -13.28 2.68 18.21
N GLY A 164 -13.26 4.01 18.06
CA GLY A 164 -14.42 4.87 18.26
C GLY A 164 -15.35 4.94 17.05
N GLY A 165 -16.43 5.70 17.17
CA GLY A 165 -17.39 5.99 16.08
C GLY A 165 -17.21 7.39 15.48
N ARG A 166 -16.14 8.11 15.78
CA ARG A 166 -15.83 9.47 15.29
C ARG A 166 -14.40 9.55 14.81
N ALA A 167 -14.13 10.34 13.78
CA ALA A 167 -12.78 10.59 13.31
C ALA A 167 -12.01 11.45 14.33
N TYR A 168 -10.85 11.00 14.72
CA TYR A 168 -9.97 11.76 15.60
C TYR A 168 -9.14 12.75 14.79
N THR A 169 -9.29 14.03 15.09
CA THR A 169 -8.63 15.13 14.35
C THR A 169 -7.44 15.73 15.09
N GLY A 170 -6.99 15.07 16.16
CA GLY A 170 -5.86 15.53 16.94
C GLY A 170 -6.21 16.61 17.97
N ILE A 171 -5.19 17.03 18.70
CA ILE A 171 -5.26 18.10 19.72
C ILE A 171 -4.41 19.27 19.22
N GLN A 172 -4.91 20.50 19.37
CA GLN A 172 -4.12 21.68 19.06
C GLN A 172 -2.96 21.81 20.05
N ASP A 173 -1.76 21.63 19.56
CA ASP A 173 -0.54 21.92 20.29
C ASP A 173 -0.21 23.41 20.14
N PRO A 174 0.11 24.14 21.23
CA PRO A 174 0.48 25.57 21.13
C PRO A 174 1.71 25.85 20.26
N GLU A 175 2.60 24.86 20.11
CA GLU A 175 3.83 24.96 19.31
C GLU A 175 3.67 24.44 17.89
N ALA A 176 2.53 23.81 17.56
CA ALA A 176 2.26 23.26 16.25
C ALA A 176 1.31 24.14 15.42
N GLU A 177 1.58 24.27 14.14
CA GLU A 177 0.74 25.02 13.21
C GLU A 177 -0.61 24.35 12.94
N ARG A 178 -0.70 23.03 13.15
CA ARG A 178 -1.89 22.21 12.92
C ARG A 178 -2.13 21.26 14.11
N PRO A 179 -3.37 20.77 14.32
CA PRO A 179 -3.63 19.75 15.33
C PRO A 179 -2.75 18.51 15.13
N VAL A 180 -2.27 17.97 16.23
CA VAL A 180 -1.39 16.79 16.26
C VAL A 180 -2.22 15.56 16.64
N THR A 181 -2.15 14.51 15.83
CA THR A 181 -2.84 13.24 16.08
C THR A 181 -1.98 12.23 16.84
N LEU A 182 -0.69 12.14 16.49
CA LEU A 182 0.28 11.28 17.16
C LEU A 182 1.67 11.94 17.16
N ARG A 183 2.47 11.64 18.19
CA ARG A 183 3.88 12.01 18.27
C ARG A 183 4.75 10.76 18.14
N PHE A 184 5.87 10.95 17.46
CA PHE A 184 6.91 9.92 17.26
C PHE A 184 8.23 10.49 17.76
N THR A 185 8.67 10.01 18.91
CA THR A 185 9.99 10.33 19.44
C THR A 185 11.06 9.49 18.72
N LEU A 186 12.23 10.04 18.51
CA LEU A 186 13.37 9.35 17.93
C LEU A 186 14.45 9.14 18.99
N PRO A 187 15.29 8.09 18.87
CA PRO A 187 16.47 7.94 19.71
C PRO A 187 17.39 9.16 19.60
N GLN A 188 18.13 9.47 20.68
CA GLN A 188 19.16 10.48 20.60
C GLN A 188 20.17 10.14 19.49
N GLU A 189 20.69 11.15 18.81
CA GLU A 189 21.61 11.01 17.68
C GLU A 189 20.99 10.33 16.43
N ALA A 190 19.65 10.23 16.35
CA ALA A 190 18.99 9.79 15.13
C ALA A 190 19.21 10.80 14.00
N GLU A 191 19.65 10.30 12.86
CA GLU A 191 19.94 11.08 11.64
C GLU A 191 19.26 10.44 10.43
N GLY A 192 19.08 11.21 9.35
CA GLY A 192 18.60 10.69 8.07
C GLY A 192 17.15 10.20 8.14
N LEU A 193 16.27 10.94 8.83
CA LEU A 193 14.84 10.65 8.87
C LEU A 193 14.24 10.73 7.46
N GLU A 194 13.62 9.64 7.02
CA GLU A 194 12.97 9.50 5.73
C GLU A 194 11.58 8.90 5.90
N PHE A 195 10.61 9.37 5.10
CA PHE A 195 9.22 8.92 5.12
C PHE A 195 8.86 8.20 3.82
N ASP A 196 7.88 7.29 3.89
CA ASP A 196 7.18 6.80 2.71
C ASP A 196 5.95 7.68 2.44
N GLY A 197 6.02 8.46 1.37
CA GLY A 197 4.98 9.43 0.99
C GLY A 197 5.24 10.85 1.49
N PRO A 198 4.20 11.58 1.95
CA PRO A 198 4.33 12.94 2.41
C PRO A 198 5.30 13.07 3.58
N GLY A 199 6.19 14.07 3.53
CA GLY A 199 7.26 14.27 4.51
C GLY A 199 6.98 15.38 5.52
N LEU A 200 8.09 15.88 6.12
CA LEU A 200 8.06 17.05 6.98
C LEU A 200 7.57 18.29 6.22
N GLY A 201 6.72 19.08 6.88
CA GLY A 201 6.09 20.27 6.30
C GLY A 201 4.80 19.97 5.52
N GLU A 202 4.55 18.72 5.14
CA GLU A 202 3.32 18.28 4.51
C GLU A 202 2.38 17.61 5.53
N ARG A 203 2.52 16.30 5.74
CA ARG A 203 1.76 15.54 6.74
C ARG A 203 2.37 15.66 8.13
N PHE A 204 3.71 15.61 8.20
CA PHE A 204 4.42 15.58 9.46
C PHE A 204 5.00 16.96 9.82
N LEU A 205 4.97 17.27 11.11
CA LEU A 205 5.61 18.46 11.70
C LEU A 205 6.84 18.04 12.49
N GLU A 206 7.94 18.78 12.35
CA GLU A 206 9.14 18.58 13.14
C GLU A 206 8.86 18.92 14.62
N SER A 207 9.42 18.16 15.56
CA SER A 207 9.39 18.45 16.99
C SER A 207 10.80 18.30 17.58
N GLU A 208 11.01 18.74 18.84
CA GLU A 208 12.33 18.76 19.49
C GLU A 208 12.97 17.37 19.55
N ASP A 209 12.17 16.34 19.77
CA ASP A 209 12.60 14.95 19.97
C ASP A 209 12.12 13.97 18.89
N GLY A 210 11.68 14.49 17.74
CA GLY A 210 11.22 13.67 16.63
C GLY A 210 10.28 14.39 15.67
N PHE A 211 9.05 13.89 15.52
CA PHE A 211 8.04 14.52 14.66
C PHE A 211 6.62 14.16 15.09
N SER A 212 5.66 14.91 14.57
CA SER A 212 4.23 14.73 14.86
C SER A 212 3.43 14.51 13.59
N ASP A 213 2.48 13.58 13.61
CA ASP A 213 1.50 13.37 12.53
C ASP A 213 0.32 14.33 12.70
N THR A 214 -0.20 14.86 11.61
CA THR A 214 -1.37 15.74 11.57
C THR A 214 -2.55 15.14 10.81
N GLU A 215 -2.42 13.92 10.29
CA GLU A 215 -3.48 13.28 9.53
C GLU A 215 -4.59 12.78 10.46
N PRO A 216 -5.87 13.11 10.20
CA PRO A 216 -7.00 12.59 10.95
C PRO A 216 -7.08 11.06 10.87
N ILE A 217 -7.49 10.42 11.98
CA ILE A 217 -7.62 8.97 12.09
C ILE A 217 -9.10 8.59 12.09
N ALA A 218 -9.59 8.09 10.96
CA ALA A 218 -10.96 7.64 10.81
C ALA A 218 -11.23 6.36 11.64
N PRO A 219 -12.49 6.10 12.05
CA PRO A 219 -12.87 4.85 12.69
C PRO A 219 -12.51 3.61 11.88
N GLY A 220 -11.99 2.58 12.55
CA GLY A 220 -11.61 1.29 11.97
C GLY A 220 -10.29 0.76 12.51
N ASN A 221 -9.98 -0.48 12.16
CA ASN A 221 -8.71 -1.10 12.50
C ASN A 221 -7.69 -0.85 11.40
N ALA A 222 -6.50 -0.34 11.76
CA ALA A 222 -5.42 -0.04 10.81
C ALA A 222 -5.87 0.86 9.64
N THR A 223 -6.57 1.95 9.96
CA THR A 223 -7.05 2.92 8.97
C THR A 223 -6.00 3.96 8.58
N THR A 224 -4.95 4.09 9.40
CA THR A 224 -3.84 5.01 9.17
C THR A 224 -2.53 4.24 9.26
N GLU A 225 -1.69 4.46 8.26
CA GLU A 225 -0.36 3.84 8.16
C GLU A 225 0.71 4.93 8.23
N VAL A 226 1.77 4.66 8.98
CA VAL A 226 2.96 5.52 9.06
C VAL A 226 4.18 4.64 8.89
N PHE A 227 4.99 4.94 7.88
CA PHE A 227 6.30 4.32 7.72
C PHE A 227 7.37 5.39 7.65
N PHE A 228 8.43 5.21 8.44
CA PHE A 228 9.62 6.04 8.38
C PHE A 228 10.86 5.22 8.73
N SER A 229 12.01 5.73 8.33
CA SER A 229 13.31 5.15 8.65
C SER A 229 14.30 6.21 9.07
N TYR A 230 15.29 5.82 9.84
CA TYR A 230 16.38 6.65 10.34
C TYR A 230 17.58 5.79 10.72
N HIS A 231 18.70 6.41 11.05
CA HIS A 231 19.87 5.69 11.54
C HIS A 231 20.56 6.46 12.68
N PHE A 232 21.31 5.72 13.52
CA PHE A 232 22.09 6.27 14.61
C PHE A 232 23.37 5.45 14.85
N PRO A 233 24.41 6.01 15.53
CA PRO A 233 25.66 5.29 15.80
C PRO A 233 25.42 4.06 16.69
N TYR A 234 26.00 2.92 16.30
CA TYR A 234 26.01 1.73 17.16
C TYR A 234 27.08 1.83 18.24
N ARG A 235 26.73 1.46 19.45
CA ARG A 235 27.65 1.23 20.58
C ARG A 235 27.27 -0.10 21.23
N GLU A 236 28.24 -0.95 21.49
CA GLU A 236 28.01 -2.25 22.13
C GLU A 236 27.23 -2.07 23.44
N GLY A 237 26.17 -2.86 23.62
CA GLY A 237 25.31 -2.82 24.79
C GLY A 237 24.51 -1.53 24.97
N MET A 238 24.41 -0.68 23.91
CA MET A 238 23.59 0.51 23.98
C MET A 238 22.12 0.14 24.21
N GLU A 239 21.48 0.94 25.05
CA GLU A 239 20.04 0.84 25.31
C GLU A 239 19.29 1.74 24.34
N VAL A 240 18.25 1.21 23.71
CA VAL A 240 17.34 1.93 22.84
C VAL A 240 15.98 1.97 23.53
N GLU A 241 15.45 3.17 23.72
CA GLU A 241 14.15 3.41 24.29
C GLU A 241 13.21 3.98 23.24
N ARG A 242 11.99 3.40 23.17
CA ARG A 242 10.92 3.86 22.27
C ARG A 242 9.64 4.05 23.08
N ALA A 243 9.18 5.28 23.19
CA ALA A 243 7.92 5.63 23.85
C ALA A 243 6.81 5.85 22.80
N PHE A 244 5.57 5.58 23.20
CA PHE A 244 4.40 5.65 22.30
C PHE A 244 3.27 6.45 22.95
N ASP A 245 2.73 7.43 22.25
CA ASP A 245 1.62 8.29 22.73
C ASP A 245 0.29 7.52 22.87
N ALA A 246 0.13 6.43 22.13
CA ALA A 246 -1.05 5.58 22.15
C ALA A 246 -0.69 4.14 22.60
N PRO A 247 -1.65 3.38 23.15
CA PRO A 247 -1.40 1.97 23.47
C PRO A 247 -0.96 1.18 22.24
N VAL A 248 -0.02 0.26 22.42
CA VAL A 248 0.46 -0.64 21.36
C VAL A 248 -0.03 -2.06 21.64
N ALA A 249 -0.80 -2.63 20.74
CA ALA A 249 -1.35 -3.98 20.94
C ALA A 249 -0.34 -5.07 20.66
N SER A 250 0.54 -4.90 19.66
CA SER A 250 1.55 -5.88 19.26
C SER A 250 2.73 -5.23 18.59
N ILE A 251 3.93 -5.71 18.87
CA ILE A 251 5.18 -5.31 18.24
C ILE A 251 5.85 -6.53 17.65
N VAL A 252 6.25 -6.44 16.39
CA VAL A 252 7.10 -7.43 15.71
C VAL A 252 8.41 -6.76 15.33
N ILE A 253 9.51 -7.35 15.70
CA ILE A 253 10.84 -6.81 15.42
C ILE A 253 11.61 -7.81 14.58
N LEU A 254 12.17 -7.35 13.47
CA LEU A 254 13.05 -8.11 12.60
C LEU A 254 14.45 -7.50 12.65
N LEU A 255 15.39 -8.23 13.19
CA LEU A 255 16.79 -7.88 13.26
C LEU A 255 17.58 -8.69 12.21
N SER A 256 18.24 -8.01 11.26
CA SER A 256 19.14 -8.68 10.30
C SER A 256 20.15 -9.56 11.02
N ASP A 257 20.33 -10.80 10.54
CA ASP A 257 21.27 -11.76 11.13
C ASP A 257 22.73 -11.44 10.75
N GLU A 258 23.22 -10.32 11.28
CA GLU A 258 24.56 -9.75 11.04
C GLU A 258 25.45 -9.85 12.30
N GLY A 259 25.16 -10.79 13.19
CA GLY A 259 25.95 -11.03 14.41
C GLY A 259 25.49 -10.25 15.63
N LEU A 260 24.36 -9.55 15.55
CA LEU A 260 23.69 -8.94 16.69
C LEU A 260 22.51 -9.79 17.17
N GLU A 261 22.18 -9.65 18.44
CA GLU A 261 20.94 -10.13 19.05
C GLU A 261 20.32 -9.04 19.93
N MET A 262 19.05 -9.22 20.25
CA MET A 262 18.30 -8.25 21.05
C MET A 262 17.98 -8.83 22.42
N GLU A 263 18.20 -8.03 23.46
CA GLU A 263 17.83 -8.31 24.83
C GLU A 263 16.94 -7.20 25.39
N GLY A 264 15.91 -7.53 26.15
CA GLY A 264 15.05 -6.54 26.80
C GLY A 264 13.92 -7.20 27.59
N GLU A 265 13.40 -6.47 28.57
CA GLU A 265 12.25 -6.93 29.34
C GLU A 265 11.00 -6.90 28.45
N GLY A 266 10.17 -7.95 28.53
CA GLY A 266 8.96 -8.06 27.70
C GLY A 266 9.22 -8.40 26.23
N ILE A 267 10.47 -8.64 25.82
CA ILE A 267 10.83 -9.07 24.47
C ILE A 267 10.98 -10.59 24.43
N THR A 268 10.26 -11.22 23.51
CA THR A 268 10.28 -12.67 23.32
C THR A 268 10.93 -13.02 21.99
N PRO A 269 12.02 -13.81 21.96
CA PRO A 269 12.62 -14.30 20.73
C PRO A 269 11.67 -15.23 19.97
N GLY A 270 11.49 -14.99 18.67
CA GLY A 270 10.70 -15.81 17.74
C GLY A 270 11.55 -16.76 16.87
N GLY A 271 12.88 -16.65 16.96
CA GLY A 271 13.81 -17.47 16.19
C GLY A 271 14.29 -16.83 14.90
N SER A 272 15.08 -17.58 14.13
CA SER A 272 15.61 -17.15 12.84
C SER A 272 14.63 -17.47 11.71
N MET A 273 14.54 -16.56 10.74
CA MET A 273 13.71 -16.70 9.55
C MET A 273 14.41 -16.17 8.29
N ASP A 274 14.11 -16.77 7.15
CA ASP A 274 14.58 -16.27 5.85
C ASP A 274 13.59 -15.21 5.32
N THR A 275 14.06 -13.98 5.16
CA THR A 275 13.31 -12.91 4.54
C THR A 275 13.80 -12.64 3.10
N GLN A 276 13.09 -11.80 2.35
CA GLN A 276 13.55 -11.38 1.02
C GLN A 276 14.87 -10.56 1.08
N MET A 277 15.14 -9.92 2.21
CA MET A 277 16.35 -9.13 2.46
C MET A 277 17.51 -9.98 3.00
N GLY A 278 17.27 -11.25 3.33
CA GLY A 278 18.24 -12.16 3.90
C GLY A 278 17.73 -12.80 5.19
N PRO A 279 18.58 -13.55 5.91
CA PRO A 279 18.24 -14.11 7.20
C PRO A 279 18.03 -13.00 8.24
N ALA A 280 17.05 -13.18 9.10
CA ALA A 280 16.72 -12.26 10.19
C ALA A 280 16.33 -13.03 11.45
N LEU A 281 16.58 -12.44 12.59
CA LEU A 281 16.03 -12.85 13.88
C LEU A 281 14.73 -12.12 14.11
N SER A 282 13.70 -12.84 14.50
CA SER A 282 12.40 -12.27 14.85
C SER A 282 12.24 -12.18 16.38
N TYR A 283 11.61 -11.10 16.82
CA TYR A 283 11.22 -10.89 18.20
C TYR A 283 9.81 -10.33 18.26
N THR A 284 9.13 -10.52 19.37
CA THR A 284 7.82 -9.94 19.63
C THR A 284 7.81 -9.23 20.98
N ALA A 285 7.02 -8.18 21.11
CA ALA A 285 6.81 -7.45 22.35
C ALA A 285 5.38 -6.93 22.46
N GLY A 286 5.02 -6.40 23.62
CA GLY A 286 3.70 -5.86 23.92
C GLY A 286 2.71 -6.89 24.47
N PRO A 287 1.46 -6.47 24.80
CA PRO A 287 0.98 -5.08 24.63
C PRO A 287 1.66 -4.08 25.56
N LEU A 288 1.70 -2.81 25.15
CA LEU A 288 2.21 -1.69 25.96
C LEU A 288 1.09 -0.66 26.18
N ALA A 289 1.05 -0.07 27.36
CA ALA A 289 0.17 1.06 27.65
C ALA A 289 0.67 2.34 26.97
N ALA A 290 -0.19 3.35 26.80
CA ALA A 290 0.26 4.67 26.35
C ALA A 290 1.30 5.25 27.31
N GLY A 291 2.42 5.73 26.78
CA GLY A 291 3.57 6.24 27.57
C GLY A 291 4.47 5.15 28.17
N GLU A 292 4.12 3.87 28.03
CA GLU A 292 5.00 2.76 28.45
C GLU A 292 6.09 2.55 27.39
N PRO A 293 7.39 2.64 27.76
CA PRO A 293 8.47 2.50 26.79
C PRO A 293 8.77 1.04 26.46
N LEU A 294 9.09 0.77 25.20
CA LEU A 294 9.84 -0.41 24.79
C LEU A 294 11.33 -0.13 24.99
N VAL A 295 11.98 -0.91 25.86
CA VAL A 295 13.42 -0.77 26.13
C VAL A 295 14.15 -2.05 25.73
N PHE A 296 15.17 -1.92 24.89
CA PHE A 296 16.00 -3.04 24.46
C PHE A 296 17.46 -2.67 24.29
N ARG A 297 18.31 -3.69 24.27
CA ARG A 297 19.74 -3.58 23.97
C ARG A 297 20.09 -4.43 22.76
N LEU A 298 20.98 -3.92 21.93
CA LEU A 298 21.60 -4.67 20.86
C LEU A 298 23.00 -5.11 21.34
N VAL A 299 23.21 -6.43 21.41
CA VAL A 299 24.44 -7.03 21.89
C VAL A 299 25.04 -7.90 20.78
N GLU A 300 26.38 -8.05 20.79
CA GLU A 300 27.04 -8.98 19.88
C GLU A 300 26.70 -10.43 20.28
N ARG A 301 26.27 -11.21 19.30
CA ARG A 301 25.96 -12.62 19.51
C ARG A 301 27.25 -13.41 19.79
N THR A 302 27.33 -13.95 20.99
CA THR A 302 28.41 -14.90 21.33
C THR A 302 28.11 -16.21 20.62
N VAL A 303 28.82 -16.52 19.55
CA VAL A 303 28.69 -17.80 18.84
C VAL A 303 29.39 -18.87 19.71
N GLU A 304 28.65 -19.52 20.62
CA GLU A 304 29.13 -20.80 21.19
C GLU A 304 29.19 -21.82 20.05
N PRO A 305 30.25 -22.60 19.91
CA PRO A 305 30.34 -23.64 18.90
C PRO A 305 29.25 -24.69 19.17
N VAL A 306 28.19 -24.66 18.38
CA VAL A 306 27.05 -25.57 18.50
C VAL A 306 27.51 -26.99 18.19
N SER A 307 27.61 -27.82 19.23
CA SER A 307 27.55 -29.28 19.13
C SER A 307 26.09 -29.60 18.72
N GLY A 308 25.91 -30.12 17.51
CA GLY A 308 24.59 -30.25 16.89
C GLY A 308 23.63 -31.10 17.69
N GLU A 309 22.43 -30.58 17.89
CA GLU A 309 21.24 -31.37 18.14
C GLU A 309 20.02 -30.64 17.57
N ALA A 310 19.17 -31.40 16.89
CA ALA A 310 18.08 -30.90 16.04
C ALA A 310 16.99 -30.17 16.83
N ALA A 311 16.64 -28.97 16.39
CA ALA A 311 15.54 -28.19 16.93
C ALA A 311 14.19 -28.82 16.62
N GLY A 312 13.37 -28.99 17.65
CA GLY A 312 12.02 -29.50 17.60
C GLY A 312 11.03 -28.46 16.97
N GLN A 313 10.06 -29.01 16.25
CA GLN A 313 8.95 -28.27 15.66
C GLN A 313 8.03 -27.68 16.73
N GLY A 314 7.99 -26.36 16.84
CA GLY A 314 7.02 -25.61 17.63
C GLY A 314 5.90 -25.05 16.75
N SER A 315 4.66 -25.28 17.17
CA SER A 315 3.42 -24.86 16.54
C SER A 315 3.24 -23.34 16.57
N GLY A 316 3.55 -22.64 15.48
CA GLY A 316 3.38 -21.19 15.34
C GLY A 316 2.79 -20.74 14.00
N GLY A 317 1.82 -21.48 13.44
CA GLY A 317 1.35 -21.30 12.06
C GLY A 317 0.56 -20.00 11.76
N THR A 318 0.11 -19.23 12.76
CA THR A 318 -0.69 -18.02 12.54
C THR A 318 0.11 -16.71 12.57
N ALA A 319 1.26 -16.66 13.24
CA ALA A 319 2.13 -15.48 13.28
C ALA A 319 2.95 -15.31 11.98
N ILE A 320 3.24 -16.41 11.26
CA ILE A 320 4.10 -16.43 10.08
C ILE A 320 3.48 -15.68 8.87
N GLY A 321 2.17 -15.71 8.73
CA GLY A 321 1.47 -15.06 7.60
C GLY A 321 1.52 -13.52 7.64
N LEU A 322 1.44 -12.93 8.83
CA LEU A 322 1.46 -11.47 9.02
C LEU A 322 2.87 -10.89 8.85
N VAL A 323 3.89 -11.62 9.31
CA VAL A 323 5.30 -11.22 9.14
C VAL A 323 5.74 -11.26 7.68
N ALA A 324 5.22 -12.20 6.89
CA ALA A 324 5.51 -12.26 5.45
C ALA A 324 4.93 -11.06 4.67
N LEU A 325 3.77 -10.55 5.08
CA LEU A 325 3.14 -9.38 4.46
C LEU A 325 3.94 -8.10 4.76
N ALA A 326 4.37 -7.89 6.01
CA ALA A 326 5.17 -6.75 6.40
C ALA A 326 6.58 -6.75 5.76
N ALA A 327 7.20 -7.93 5.65
CA ALA A 327 8.47 -8.06 4.95
C ALA A 327 8.33 -7.78 3.43
N ALA A 328 7.17 -8.09 2.82
CA ALA A 328 6.89 -7.77 1.43
C ALA A 328 6.73 -6.27 1.20
N VAL A 329 6.07 -5.55 2.11
CA VAL A 329 5.91 -4.08 2.05
C VAL A 329 7.26 -3.38 2.23
N ALA A 330 8.05 -3.75 3.24
CA ALA A 330 9.37 -3.19 3.48
C ALA A 330 10.37 -3.50 2.36
N ALA A 331 10.32 -4.71 1.77
CA ALA A 331 11.16 -5.09 0.65
C ALA A 331 10.80 -4.35 -0.64
N SER A 332 9.50 -4.11 -0.87
CA SER A 332 9.00 -3.32 -2.01
C SER A 332 9.46 -1.87 -1.90
N TYR A 333 9.41 -1.29 -0.72
CA TYR A 333 9.87 0.05 -0.42
C TYR A 333 11.39 0.22 -0.64
N TRP A 334 12.20 -0.68 -0.09
CA TRP A 334 13.66 -0.62 -0.23
C TRP A 334 14.13 -0.83 -1.67
N MET A 335 13.46 -1.71 -2.41
CA MET A 335 13.76 -1.97 -3.82
C MET A 335 13.37 -0.79 -4.73
N TYR A 336 12.34 -0.03 -4.36
CA TYR A 336 11.91 1.19 -5.08
C TYR A 336 12.87 2.38 -4.85
N ARG A 337 13.51 2.47 -3.68
CA ARG A 337 14.35 3.60 -3.28
C ARG A 337 15.86 3.42 -3.40
N SER A 338 16.36 2.24 -3.76
CA SER A 338 17.79 2.05 -3.98
C SER A 338 18.23 2.86 -5.21
N PRO A 339 19.07 3.92 -5.08
CA PRO A 339 19.47 4.79 -6.19
C PRO A 339 20.31 4.09 -7.27
N ALA A 340 20.57 2.79 -7.14
CA ALA A 340 21.27 1.95 -8.11
C ALA A 340 20.35 1.10 -9.01
N ALA A 341 19.02 1.14 -8.82
CA ALA A 341 18.12 0.37 -9.66
C ALA A 341 17.52 1.26 -10.74
N GLY A 342 18.12 1.21 -11.93
CA GLY A 342 17.44 1.60 -13.17
C GLY A 342 16.12 0.80 -13.32
N PRO A 343 15.24 1.17 -14.27
CA PRO A 343 13.93 0.51 -14.44
C PRO A 343 14.12 -1.00 -14.52
N ILE A 344 13.45 -1.74 -13.63
CA ILE A 344 13.55 -3.20 -13.57
C ILE A 344 13.18 -3.75 -14.96
N PRO A 345 14.06 -4.51 -15.63
CA PRO A 345 13.75 -5.08 -16.93
C PRO A 345 12.44 -5.87 -16.86
N ALA A 346 11.57 -5.70 -17.86
CA ALA A 346 10.26 -6.37 -17.92
C ALA A 346 10.37 -7.88 -17.68
N ARG A 347 11.49 -8.49 -18.10
CA ARG A 347 11.82 -9.89 -17.90
C ARG A 347 12.07 -10.25 -16.43
N ALA A 348 12.71 -9.37 -15.65
CA ALA A 348 12.94 -9.59 -14.22
C ALA A 348 11.62 -9.51 -13.43
N ARG A 349 10.72 -8.58 -13.82
CA ARG A 349 9.37 -8.46 -13.23
C ARG A 349 8.55 -9.73 -13.48
N SER A 350 8.49 -10.21 -14.74
CA SER A 350 7.78 -11.46 -15.09
C SER A 350 8.32 -12.69 -14.34
N LEU A 351 9.62 -12.75 -14.07
CA LEU A 351 10.22 -13.84 -13.31
C LEU A 351 9.88 -13.77 -11.81
N ALA A 352 9.74 -12.58 -11.25
CA ALA A 352 9.27 -12.38 -9.87
C ALA A 352 7.80 -12.82 -9.72
N GLU A 353 6.93 -12.46 -10.67
CA GLU A 353 5.52 -12.92 -10.71
C GLU A 353 5.42 -14.45 -10.80
N GLN A 354 6.28 -15.10 -11.62
CA GLN A 354 6.32 -16.55 -11.71
C GLN A 354 6.81 -17.24 -10.42
N ILE A 355 7.69 -16.59 -9.65
CA ILE A 355 8.11 -17.11 -8.33
C ILE A 355 6.95 -16.99 -7.36
N ALA A 356 6.25 -15.85 -7.31
CA ALA A 356 5.09 -15.65 -6.44
C ALA A 356 3.96 -16.65 -6.74
N ALA A 357 3.63 -16.86 -8.02
CA ALA A 357 2.65 -17.87 -8.43
C ALA A 357 3.05 -19.29 -8.02
N LEU A 358 4.34 -19.63 -8.11
CA LEU A 358 4.85 -20.93 -7.69
C LEU A 358 4.79 -21.11 -6.17
N ASP A 359 5.02 -20.05 -5.40
CA ASP A 359 4.95 -20.04 -3.93
C ASP A 359 3.47 -20.29 -3.49
N ILE A 360 2.50 -19.60 -4.13
CA ILE A 360 1.05 -19.84 -3.93
C ILE A 360 0.65 -21.29 -4.28
N ASP A 361 1.15 -21.83 -5.39
CA ASP A 361 0.87 -23.22 -5.80
C ASP A 361 1.42 -24.25 -4.82
N PHE A 362 2.55 -23.96 -4.19
CA PHE A 362 3.15 -24.82 -3.18
C PHE A 362 2.35 -24.77 -1.87
N GLU A 363 1.96 -23.59 -1.40
CA GLU A 363 1.12 -23.42 -0.20
C GLU A 363 -0.25 -24.06 -0.34
N ALA A 364 -0.83 -24.00 -1.55
CA ALA A 364 -2.08 -24.69 -1.87
C ALA A 364 -1.94 -26.21 -2.06
N GLY A 365 -0.75 -26.78 -1.85
CA GLY A 365 -0.48 -28.21 -2.00
C GLY A 365 -0.52 -28.72 -3.47
N ARG A 366 -0.55 -27.80 -4.46
CA ARG A 366 -0.60 -28.15 -5.90
C ARG A 366 0.74 -28.60 -6.48
N VAL A 367 1.84 -28.31 -5.76
CA VAL A 367 3.20 -28.64 -6.20
C VAL A 367 3.93 -29.37 -5.06
N THR A 368 4.63 -30.47 -5.38
CA THR A 368 5.43 -31.20 -4.38
C THR A 368 6.69 -30.40 -4.00
N GLU A 369 7.14 -30.53 -2.75
CA GLU A 369 8.32 -29.81 -2.22
C GLU A 369 9.56 -29.94 -3.10
N ARG A 370 9.83 -31.15 -3.63
CA ARG A 370 10.98 -31.38 -4.52
C ARG A 370 10.86 -30.63 -5.84
N ALA A 371 9.67 -30.56 -6.44
CA ALA A 371 9.41 -29.83 -7.67
C ALA A 371 9.48 -28.31 -7.43
N TYR A 372 8.90 -27.84 -6.30
CA TYR A 372 8.95 -26.46 -5.85
C TYR A 372 10.40 -25.97 -5.70
N ARG A 373 11.21 -26.62 -4.88
CA ARG A 373 12.62 -26.24 -4.65
C ARG A 373 13.43 -26.18 -5.94
N LYS A 374 13.24 -27.15 -6.86
CA LYS A 374 13.92 -27.19 -8.15
C LYS A 374 13.52 -26.02 -9.04
N LYS A 375 12.21 -25.75 -9.17
CA LYS A 375 11.67 -24.69 -10.03
C LYS A 375 11.98 -23.29 -9.49
N ARG A 376 11.85 -23.09 -8.18
CA ARG A 376 12.20 -21.83 -7.50
C ARG A 376 13.67 -21.47 -7.64
N LYS A 377 14.58 -22.43 -7.46
CA LYS A 377 16.04 -22.25 -7.68
C LYS A 377 16.36 -21.85 -9.12
N SER A 378 15.67 -22.43 -10.09
CA SER A 378 15.83 -22.11 -11.52
C SER A 378 15.37 -20.67 -11.82
N LEU A 379 14.18 -20.27 -11.35
CA LEU A 379 13.61 -18.95 -11.56
C LEU A 379 14.46 -17.85 -10.89
N LYS A 380 14.92 -18.07 -9.64
CA LYS A 380 15.83 -17.14 -8.94
C LYS A 380 17.17 -16.95 -9.70
N ARG A 381 17.71 -18.00 -10.30
CA ARG A 381 18.95 -17.89 -11.11
C ARG A 381 18.71 -17.08 -12.39
N GLN A 382 17.57 -17.27 -13.05
CA GLN A 382 17.19 -16.50 -14.24
C GLN A 382 16.92 -15.03 -13.90
N ALA A 383 16.25 -14.73 -12.80
CA ALA A 383 16.01 -13.37 -12.33
C ALA A 383 17.34 -12.63 -12.03
N ARG A 384 18.29 -13.31 -11.34
CA ARG A 384 19.63 -12.72 -11.10
C ARG A 384 20.44 -12.49 -12.38
N ALA A 385 20.23 -13.31 -13.40
CA ALA A 385 20.92 -13.10 -14.68
C ALA A 385 20.31 -11.92 -15.45
N SER A 386 18.99 -11.75 -15.42
CA SER A 386 18.30 -10.63 -16.10
C SER A 386 18.48 -9.25 -15.44
N LEU A 387 19.00 -9.20 -14.21
CA LEU A 387 19.38 -7.94 -13.51
C LEU A 387 20.82 -7.49 -13.83
N LYS A 388 21.58 -8.30 -14.56
CA LYS A 388 22.98 -8.01 -14.96
C LYS A 388 23.10 -7.60 -16.43
N GLU A 389 22.02 -7.75 -17.19
CA GLU A 389 21.88 -7.28 -18.57
C GLU A 389 21.26 -5.86 -18.59
#